data_90dcbd0ec35f10176914a14728677de6
#
_entry.id   90dcbd0ec35f10176914a14728677de6
#
_cell.length_a   1.000
_cell.length_b   1.000
_cell.length_c   1.000
_cell.angle_alpha   90.00
_cell.angle_beta   90.00
_cell.angle_gamma   90.00
#
_symmetry.space_group_name_H-M   'P 1'
#
loop_
_entity.id
_entity.type
_entity.pdbx_description
1 polymer ?
#
loop_
_entity_poly.entity_id
_entity_poly.type
_entity_poly.pdbx_seq_one_letter_code
_entity_poly.pdbx_strand_id
1 'polypeptide(L)'
;MIKKYFDKQLFIMSIVSALVYSFGIANFSIPAKLYPSGFSGISRIVSDLLGDFFHINISYSILYLTLNFIVVIFVFTKLGRKFTIYSTIQFLMVSFFTSFFKQIIFINEEILMAIFGGLINGLGVGLALSNNFSTAGFDFVSVFFATKYKKDVWNYIFGVNIIILLMAGLIYGWDRALYSIIFQFTSTQVIKSFHKRYTHKTLTIVTKYPDEVSNAILKSIRHGITEIHATGFYSKQDTTILYSIVNSFQAKDVVKIVLDTDPHAF
;
A
#
# COMPACT_ATOMS: atom_id res chain seq x y z
N MET A 1 -24.22 8.20 16.61
CA MET A 1 -23.63 8.25 15.26
C MET A 1 -22.26 7.56 15.14
N ILE A 2 -21.38 7.64 16.14
CA ILE A 2 -20.00 7.05 16.14
C ILE A 2 -20.02 5.51 16.10
N LYS A 3 -20.93 4.83 16.81
CA LYS A 3 -21.03 3.36 16.84
C LYS A 3 -21.21 2.69 15.46
N LYS A 4 -21.77 3.40 14.47
CA LYS A 4 -22.00 2.86 13.10
C LYS A 4 -20.70 2.72 12.28
N TYR A 5 -19.63 3.42 12.66
CA TYR A 5 -18.35 3.44 11.93
C TYR A 5 -17.21 2.76 12.69
N PHE A 6 -17.44 2.39 13.97
CA PHE A 6 -16.41 1.75 14.77
C PHE A 6 -16.34 0.26 14.46
N ASP A 7 -15.16 -0.18 14.04
CA ASP A 7 -14.82 -1.56 13.75
C ASP A 7 -13.59 -1.92 14.57
N LYS A 8 -13.75 -2.83 15.53
CA LYS A 8 -12.70 -3.22 16.47
C LYS A 8 -11.46 -3.77 15.75
N GLN A 9 -11.65 -4.55 14.69
CA GLN A 9 -10.55 -5.11 13.91
C GLN A 9 -9.75 -4.01 13.22
N LEU A 10 -10.41 -3.07 12.56
CA LEU A 10 -9.74 -1.95 11.90
C LEU A 10 -9.02 -1.03 12.90
N PHE A 11 -9.59 -0.84 14.09
CA PHE A 11 -8.95 -0.06 15.16
C PHE A 11 -7.67 -0.74 15.62
N ILE A 12 -7.70 -2.05 15.90
CA ILE A 12 -6.50 -2.81 16.28
C ILE A 12 -5.46 -2.77 15.15
N MET A 13 -5.88 -2.99 13.90
CA MET A 13 -4.96 -2.97 12.77
C MET A 13 -4.36 -1.59 12.51
N SER A 14 -5.08 -0.49 12.81
CA SER A 14 -4.50 0.86 12.72
C SER A 14 -3.40 1.09 13.75
N ILE A 15 -3.55 0.56 14.96
CA ILE A 15 -2.52 0.61 16.00
C ILE A 15 -1.31 -0.26 15.61
N VAL A 16 -1.55 -1.51 15.17
CA VAL A 16 -0.48 -2.42 14.75
C VAL A 16 0.33 -1.83 13.59
N SER A 17 -0.36 -1.34 12.56
CA SER A 17 0.29 -0.64 11.43
C SER A 17 1.13 0.55 11.91
N ALA A 18 0.59 1.37 12.82
CA ALA A 18 1.29 2.52 13.38
C ALA A 18 2.52 2.11 14.19
N LEU A 19 2.44 1.06 15.00
CA LEU A 19 3.57 0.52 15.76
C LEU A 19 4.69 0.04 14.82
N VAL A 20 4.37 -0.77 13.82
CA VAL A 20 5.35 -1.29 12.85
C VAL A 20 6.01 -0.14 12.08
N TYR A 21 5.21 0.79 11.57
CA TYR A 21 5.70 1.96 10.85
C TYR A 21 6.63 2.82 11.72
N SER A 22 6.18 3.17 12.94
CA SER A 22 6.94 4.00 13.88
C SER A 22 8.24 3.34 14.32
N PHE A 23 8.23 2.01 14.51
CA PHE A 23 9.43 1.24 14.81
C PHE A 23 10.47 1.36 13.69
N GLY A 24 10.04 1.23 12.42
CA GLY A 24 10.90 1.42 11.26
C GLY A 24 11.48 2.84 11.18
N ILE A 25 10.67 3.87 11.43
CA ILE A 25 11.14 5.26 11.43
C ILE A 25 12.12 5.52 12.58
N ALA A 26 11.77 5.14 13.82
CA ALA A 26 12.56 5.48 15.01
C ALA A 26 13.91 4.76 15.06
N ASN A 27 13.96 3.49 14.61
CA ASN A 27 15.16 2.65 14.79
C ASN A 27 16.00 2.46 13.53
N PHE A 28 15.49 2.83 12.36
CA PHE A 28 16.23 2.71 11.09
C PHE A 28 16.33 4.04 10.35
N SER A 29 15.21 4.72 10.08
CA SER A 29 15.23 5.95 9.28
C SER A 29 15.91 7.11 10.01
N ILE A 30 15.55 7.37 11.28
CA ILE A 30 16.10 8.48 12.05
C ILE A 30 17.59 8.29 12.34
N PRO A 31 18.09 7.14 12.87
CA PRO A 31 19.49 6.94 13.14
C PRO A 31 20.40 7.04 11.91
N ALA A 32 19.97 6.46 10.79
CA ALA A 32 20.69 6.51 9.51
C ALA A 32 20.44 7.82 8.73
N LYS A 33 19.71 8.78 9.30
CA LYS A 33 19.37 10.07 8.67
C LYS A 33 18.75 9.91 7.27
N LEU A 34 17.91 8.86 7.11
CA LEU A 34 17.23 8.58 5.86
C LEU A 34 15.94 9.41 5.73
N TYR A 35 15.55 9.69 4.52
CA TYR A 35 14.32 10.39 4.18
C TYR A 35 13.26 9.39 3.69
N PRO A 36 12.24 9.06 4.51
CA PRO A 36 11.14 8.20 4.07
C PRO A 36 10.36 8.80 2.92
N SER A 37 9.47 8.02 2.28
CA SER A 37 8.64 8.53 1.20
C SER A 37 7.56 9.49 1.67
N GLY A 38 7.10 10.34 0.76
CA GLY A 38 5.93 11.19 0.95
C GLY A 38 6.10 12.28 2.00
N PHE A 39 5.04 12.59 2.72
CA PHE A 39 5.07 13.66 3.73
C PHE A 39 5.97 13.35 4.91
N SER A 40 6.24 12.09 5.19
CA SER A 40 7.24 11.70 6.19
C SER A 40 8.63 12.21 5.80
N GLY A 41 9.04 12.00 4.53
CA GLY A 41 10.31 12.52 4.01
C GLY A 41 10.35 14.04 3.94
N ILE A 42 9.29 14.66 3.43
CA ILE A 42 9.19 16.13 3.38
C ILE A 42 9.27 16.72 4.79
N SER A 43 8.55 16.14 5.77
CA SER A 43 8.60 16.61 7.17
C SER A 43 10.02 16.51 7.73
N ARG A 44 10.76 15.46 7.39
CA ARG A 44 12.13 15.27 7.82
C ARG A 44 13.06 16.30 7.18
N ILE A 45 13.00 16.47 5.87
CA ILE A 45 13.82 17.45 5.13
C ILE A 45 13.54 18.86 5.65
N VAL A 46 12.28 19.23 5.85
CA VAL A 46 11.90 20.55 6.36
C VAL A 46 12.37 20.75 7.81
N SER A 47 12.26 19.72 8.66
CA SER A 47 12.78 19.77 10.04
C SER A 47 14.29 20.02 10.07
N ASP A 48 15.05 19.30 9.24
CA ASP A 48 16.49 19.43 9.14
C ASP A 48 16.88 20.81 8.55
N LEU A 49 16.19 21.29 7.49
CA LEU A 49 16.41 22.63 6.92
C LEU A 49 16.17 23.76 7.93
N LEU A 50 15.06 23.68 8.67
CA LEU A 50 14.75 24.70 9.68
C LEU A 50 15.77 24.70 10.81
N GLY A 51 16.25 23.52 11.23
CA GLY A 51 17.29 23.40 12.26
C GLY A 51 18.63 23.92 11.79
N ASP A 52 19.10 23.48 10.61
CA ASP A 52 20.45 23.73 10.13
C ASP A 52 20.64 25.18 9.61
N PHE A 53 19.66 25.75 8.89
CA PHE A 53 19.77 27.06 8.27
C PHE A 53 19.11 28.19 9.06
N PHE A 54 18.03 27.91 9.76
CA PHE A 54 17.26 28.93 10.48
C PHE A 54 17.38 28.82 12.00
N HIS A 55 18.05 27.79 12.54
CA HIS A 55 18.16 27.49 13.96
C HIS A 55 16.79 27.33 14.67
N ILE A 56 15.75 26.94 13.92
CA ILE A 56 14.40 26.72 14.42
C ILE A 56 14.20 25.21 14.59
N ASN A 57 14.09 24.75 15.83
CA ASN A 57 13.90 23.34 16.14
C ASN A 57 12.41 22.98 16.16
N ILE A 58 11.88 22.55 15.02
CA ILE A 58 10.54 21.97 14.93
C ILE A 58 10.68 20.46 14.80
N SER A 59 10.03 19.73 15.70
CA SER A 59 10.13 18.25 15.66
C SER A 59 9.46 17.68 14.41
N TYR A 60 10.05 16.60 13.88
CA TYR A 60 9.47 15.78 12.81
C TYR A 60 7.97 15.50 13.04
N SER A 61 7.59 15.10 14.27
CA SER A 61 6.21 14.73 14.60
C SER A 61 5.21 15.87 14.39
N ILE A 62 5.59 17.11 14.71
CA ILE A 62 4.72 18.29 14.52
C ILE A 62 4.52 18.57 13.03
N LEU A 63 5.61 18.59 12.26
CA LEU A 63 5.53 18.81 10.81
C LEU A 63 4.73 17.70 10.11
N TYR A 64 5.00 16.45 10.48
CA TYR A 64 4.27 15.29 9.97
C TYR A 64 2.77 15.38 10.24
N LEU A 65 2.37 15.72 11.46
CA LEU A 65 0.97 15.93 11.82
C LEU A 65 0.34 17.06 11.01
N THR A 66 0.98 18.21 10.94
CA THR A 66 0.46 19.40 10.26
C THR A 66 0.20 19.12 8.79
N LEU A 67 1.16 18.53 8.06
CA LEU A 67 1.02 18.20 6.65
C LEU A 67 -0.10 17.17 6.42
N ASN A 68 -0.20 16.18 7.29
CA ASN A 68 -1.25 15.16 7.17
C ASN A 68 -2.64 15.69 7.46
N PHE A 69 -2.80 16.59 8.43
CA PHE A 69 -4.09 17.25 8.69
C PHE A 69 -4.57 18.07 7.52
N ILE A 70 -3.69 18.81 6.84
CA ILE A 70 -4.04 19.56 5.63
C ILE A 70 -4.66 18.62 4.58
N VAL A 71 -4.02 17.48 4.32
CA VAL A 71 -4.53 16.53 3.31
C VAL A 71 -5.82 15.85 3.74
N VAL A 72 -5.96 15.50 5.01
CA VAL A 72 -7.21 14.91 5.53
C VAL A 72 -8.41 15.79 5.23
N ILE A 73 -8.30 17.14 5.42
CA ILE A 73 -9.39 18.08 5.12
C ILE A 73 -9.83 17.97 3.66
N PHE A 74 -8.86 17.89 2.72
CA PHE A 74 -9.16 17.80 1.28
C PHE A 74 -9.71 16.44 0.85
N VAL A 75 -9.28 15.36 1.51
CA VAL A 75 -9.56 13.98 1.09
C VAL A 75 -10.79 13.40 1.79
N PHE A 76 -11.20 13.97 2.93
CA PHE A 76 -12.30 13.47 3.76
C PHE A 76 -13.59 13.20 2.98
N THR A 77 -13.95 14.07 2.06
CA THR A 77 -15.18 13.97 1.26
C THR A 77 -15.03 12.99 0.07
N LYS A 78 -13.81 12.66 -0.33
CA LYS A 78 -13.53 11.94 -1.59
C LYS A 78 -13.24 10.45 -1.41
N LEU A 79 -12.59 10.04 -0.32
CA LEU A 79 -12.20 8.65 -0.07
C LEU A 79 -13.11 7.90 0.91
N GLY A 80 -14.12 8.58 1.44
CA GLY A 80 -15.11 7.99 2.34
C GLY A 80 -14.71 8.10 3.82
N ARG A 81 -15.74 8.24 4.67
CA ARG A 81 -15.58 8.54 6.11
C ARG A 81 -14.81 7.49 6.88
N LYS A 82 -15.10 6.20 6.61
CA LYS A 82 -14.46 5.08 7.34
C LYS A 82 -12.95 5.05 7.06
N PHE A 83 -12.56 5.14 5.78
CA PHE A 83 -11.17 5.22 5.35
C PHE A 83 -10.42 6.36 6.06
N THR A 84 -10.99 7.57 6.02
CA THR A 84 -10.34 8.76 6.59
C THR A 84 -10.21 8.69 8.11
N ILE A 85 -11.24 8.18 8.84
CA ILE A 85 -11.17 8.05 10.30
C ILE A 85 -10.03 7.13 10.72
N TYR A 86 -9.91 5.92 10.13
CA TYR A 86 -8.87 4.99 10.53
C TYR A 86 -7.47 5.42 10.07
N SER A 87 -7.36 6.11 8.95
CA SER A 87 -6.11 6.74 8.54
C SER A 87 -5.70 7.86 9.49
N THR A 88 -6.66 8.65 9.98
CA THR A 88 -6.40 9.70 11.00
C THR A 88 -5.91 9.09 12.30
N ILE A 89 -6.56 8.04 12.79
CA ILE A 89 -6.11 7.32 13.98
C ILE A 89 -4.69 6.79 13.76
N GLN A 90 -4.41 6.20 12.61
CA GLN A 90 -3.11 5.62 12.29
C GLN A 90 -2.00 6.67 12.34
N PHE A 91 -2.11 7.80 11.64
CA PHE A 91 -1.02 8.80 11.64
C PHE A 91 -0.87 9.54 12.97
N LEU A 92 -1.96 9.69 13.76
CA LEU A 92 -1.87 10.18 15.12
C LEU A 92 -1.07 9.21 16.00
N MET A 93 -1.34 7.91 15.90
CA MET A 93 -0.59 6.87 16.60
C MET A 93 0.86 6.81 16.15
N VAL A 94 1.15 6.99 14.85
CA VAL A 94 2.53 7.08 14.35
C VAL A 94 3.28 8.22 15.01
N SER A 95 2.69 9.41 15.04
CA SER A 95 3.32 10.56 15.68
C SER A 95 3.58 10.32 17.17
N PHE A 96 2.61 9.72 17.87
CA PHE A 96 2.74 9.37 19.27
C PHE A 96 3.86 8.34 19.48
N PHE A 97 3.81 7.19 18.80
CA PHE A 97 4.81 6.14 19.00
C PHE A 97 6.21 6.57 18.58
N THR A 98 6.36 7.30 17.48
CA THR A 98 7.69 7.80 17.06
C THR A 98 8.31 8.72 18.09
N SER A 99 7.50 9.49 18.83
CA SER A 99 7.99 10.36 19.92
C SER A 99 8.36 9.56 21.18
N PHE A 100 7.77 8.39 21.39
CA PHE A 100 8.01 7.55 22.57
C PHE A 100 9.11 6.51 22.37
N PHE A 101 9.33 6.03 21.15
CA PHE A 101 10.36 5.04 20.89
C PHE A 101 11.76 5.64 21.17
N LYS A 102 12.47 5.02 22.10
CA LYS A 102 13.91 5.25 22.22
C LYS A 102 14.60 4.65 21.00
N GLN A 103 15.50 5.41 20.40
CA GLN A 103 16.32 4.92 19.30
C GLN A 103 17.21 3.76 19.78
N ILE A 104 16.96 2.57 19.26
CA ILE A 104 17.81 1.41 19.52
C ILE A 104 18.57 1.13 18.24
N ILE A 105 19.88 1.35 18.23
CA ILE A 105 20.73 1.09 17.08
C ILE A 105 21.06 -0.40 17.06
N PHE A 106 20.35 -1.17 16.24
CA PHE A 106 20.60 -2.60 16.07
C PHE A 106 21.73 -2.89 15.09
N ILE A 107 21.97 -1.96 14.17
CA ILE A 107 22.85 -2.13 13.00
C ILE A 107 23.60 -0.81 12.82
N ASN A 108 24.89 -0.86 12.55
CA ASN A 108 25.69 0.33 12.28
C ASN A 108 25.83 0.64 10.78
N GLU A 109 25.60 -0.36 9.93
CA GLU A 109 25.72 -0.23 8.47
C GLU A 109 24.50 0.48 7.86
N GLU A 110 24.70 1.67 7.29
CA GLU A 110 23.62 2.50 6.74
C GLU A 110 22.83 1.81 5.63
N ILE A 111 23.50 1.00 4.79
CA ILE A 111 22.83 0.25 3.72
C ILE A 111 21.87 -0.81 4.28
N LEU A 112 22.27 -1.49 5.35
CA LEU A 112 21.39 -2.47 6.01
C LEU A 112 20.22 -1.75 6.69
N MET A 113 20.46 -0.60 7.31
CA MET A 113 19.38 0.24 7.86
C MET A 113 18.42 0.69 6.76
N ALA A 114 18.91 1.05 5.57
CA ALA A 114 18.07 1.42 4.45
C ALA A 114 17.20 0.26 3.95
N ILE A 115 17.77 -0.93 3.79
CA ILE A 115 17.03 -2.11 3.30
C ILE A 115 16.01 -2.57 4.34
N PHE A 116 16.44 -2.88 5.58
CA PHE A 116 15.55 -3.41 6.61
C PHE A 116 14.55 -2.37 7.11
N GLY A 117 14.98 -1.11 7.22
CA GLY A 117 14.07 -0.01 7.52
C GLY A 117 13.00 0.16 6.45
N GLY A 118 13.37 0.04 5.16
CA GLY A 118 12.43 0.04 4.04
C GLY A 118 11.46 -1.14 4.08
N LEU A 119 11.94 -2.35 4.41
CA LEU A 119 11.08 -3.54 4.60
C LEU A 119 10.04 -3.30 5.70
N ILE A 120 10.46 -2.88 6.88
CA ILE A 120 9.59 -2.66 8.04
C ILE A 120 8.61 -1.51 7.76
N ASN A 121 9.09 -0.42 7.17
CA ASN A 121 8.25 0.70 6.76
C ASN A 121 7.18 0.25 5.76
N GLY A 122 7.59 -0.49 4.71
CA GLY A 122 6.69 -1.06 3.72
C GLY A 122 5.65 -2.03 4.30
N LEU A 123 6.02 -2.82 5.32
CA LEU A 123 5.08 -3.66 6.06
C LEU A 123 4.04 -2.81 6.81
N GLY A 124 4.46 -1.74 7.49
CA GLY A 124 3.54 -0.83 8.18
C GLY A 124 2.52 -0.21 7.22
N VAL A 125 2.99 0.34 6.09
CA VAL A 125 2.12 0.91 5.04
C VAL A 125 1.24 -0.18 4.41
N GLY A 126 1.79 -1.34 4.08
CA GLY A 126 1.08 -2.47 3.48
C GLY A 126 -0.05 -2.98 4.36
N LEU A 127 0.17 -3.08 5.68
CA LEU A 127 -0.87 -3.43 6.66
C LEU A 127 -2.00 -2.39 6.68
N ALA A 128 -1.69 -1.11 6.61
CA ALA A 128 -2.71 -0.07 6.52
C ALA A 128 -3.57 -0.23 5.26
N LEU A 129 -2.93 -0.31 4.10
CA LEU A 129 -3.62 -0.36 2.81
C LEU A 129 -4.44 -1.64 2.62
N SER A 130 -3.96 -2.79 3.07
CA SER A 130 -4.73 -4.05 3.01
C SER A 130 -5.98 -4.04 3.89
N ASN A 131 -6.02 -3.20 4.93
CA ASN A 131 -7.18 -3.00 5.79
C ASN A 131 -8.03 -1.77 5.41
N ASN A 132 -7.86 -1.21 4.22
CA ASN A 132 -8.61 -0.07 3.71
C ASN A 132 -8.49 1.22 4.53
N PHE A 133 -7.28 1.51 5.01
CA PHE A 133 -6.87 2.81 5.50
C PHE A 133 -5.42 3.09 5.06
N SER A 134 -4.90 4.26 5.32
CA SER A 134 -3.60 4.72 4.83
C SER A 134 -2.73 5.22 5.96
N THR A 135 -1.41 5.23 5.76
CA THR A 135 -0.44 5.90 6.63
C THR A 135 -0.40 7.42 6.40
N ALA A 136 -1.39 7.93 5.65
CA ALA A 136 -1.52 9.35 5.27
C ALA A 136 -0.49 9.83 4.21
N GLY A 137 -0.32 11.12 4.04
CA GLY A 137 0.66 11.67 3.10
C GLY A 137 0.35 11.36 1.64
N PHE A 138 1.39 11.06 0.88
CA PHE A 138 1.28 10.65 -0.53
C PHE A 138 0.52 9.34 -0.71
N ASP A 139 0.36 8.54 0.34
CA ASP A 139 -0.46 7.34 0.28
C ASP A 139 -1.95 7.68 0.07
N PHE A 140 -2.45 8.77 0.69
CA PHE A 140 -3.80 9.27 0.39
C PHE A 140 -3.94 9.65 -1.09
N VAL A 141 -2.94 10.34 -1.61
CA VAL A 141 -2.88 10.75 -3.02
C VAL A 141 -2.87 9.51 -3.91
N SER A 142 -2.03 8.53 -3.57
CA SER A 142 -1.91 7.26 -4.29
C SER A 142 -3.25 6.50 -4.33
N VAL A 143 -3.89 6.34 -3.18
CA VAL A 143 -5.18 5.64 -3.08
C VAL A 143 -6.27 6.39 -3.83
N PHE A 144 -6.30 7.73 -3.75
CA PHE A 144 -7.26 8.56 -4.49
C PHE A 144 -7.11 8.36 -6.00
N PHE A 145 -5.89 8.49 -6.52
CA PHE A 145 -5.62 8.34 -7.95
C PHE A 145 -5.82 6.88 -8.42
N ALA A 146 -5.37 5.89 -7.64
CA ALA A 146 -5.58 4.48 -7.94
C ALA A 146 -7.07 4.14 -8.02
N THR A 147 -7.89 4.68 -7.09
CA THR A 147 -9.34 4.48 -7.08
C THR A 147 -10.02 5.17 -8.27
N LYS A 148 -9.61 6.41 -8.58
CA LYS A 148 -10.20 7.21 -9.66
C LYS A 148 -9.86 6.67 -11.04
N TYR A 149 -8.60 6.31 -11.27
CA TYR A 149 -8.11 5.88 -12.59
C TYR A 149 -7.99 4.36 -12.74
N LYS A 150 -8.24 3.58 -11.67
CA LYS A 150 -8.13 2.10 -11.64
C LYS A 150 -6.76 1.61 -12.13
N LYS A 151 -5.70 2.34 -11.81
CA LYS A 151 -4.31 2.06 -12.20
C LYS A 151 -3.40 2.04 -10.98
N ASP A 152 -2.35 1.26 -11.05
CA ASP A 152 -1.25 1.33 -10.07
C ASP A 152 -0.47 2.64 -10.26
N VAL A 153 -0.42 3.45 -9.22
CA VAL A 153 0.25 4.76 -9.24
C VAL A 153 1.54 4.79 -8.39
N TRP A 154 1.89 3.68 -7.74
CA TRP A 154 3.03 3.62 -6.83
C TRP A 154 4.37 3.93 -7.51
N ASN A 155 4.54 3.52 -8.78
CA ASN A 155 5.74 3.84 -9.55
C ASN A 155 5.87 5.35 -9.81
N TYR A 156 4.76 6.05 -10.06
CA TYR A 156 4.78 7.50 -10.26
C TYR A 156 5.14 8.24 -8.96
N ILE A 157 4.55 7.81 -7.84
CA ILE A 157 4.87 8.36 -6.51
C ILE A 157 6.34 8.11 -6.17
N PHE A 158 6.87 6.91 -6.46
CA PHE A 158 8.28 6.61 -6.29
C PHE A 158 9.16 7.54 -7.13
N GLY A 159 8.80 7.78 -8.40
CA GLY A 159 9.51 8.73 -9.27
C GLY A 159 9.53 10.16 -8.71
N VAL A 160 8.38 10.67 -8.23
CA VAL A 160 8.31 11.99 -7.58
C VAL A 160 9.20 12.05 -6.33
N ASN A 161 9.19 11.00 -5.50
CA ASN A 161 10.05 10.93 -4.31
C ASN A 161 11.54 10.93 -4.67
N ILE A 162 11.95 10.23 -5.76
CA ILE A 162 13.34 10.28 -6.23
C ILE A 162 13.75 11.71 -6.56
N ILE A 163 12.92 12.49 -7.26
CA ILE A 163 13.22 13.89 -7.59
C ILE A 163 13.45 14.71 -6.31
N ILE A 164 12.56 14.55 -5.31
CA ILE A 164 12.70 15.22 -4.02
C ILE A 164 14.01 14.82 -3.31
N LEU A 165 14.35 13.53 -3.36
CA LEU A 165 15.59 13.03 -2.74
C LEU A 165 16.86 13.49 -3.47
N LEU A 166 16.84 13.61 -4.79
CA LEU A 166 17.95 14.16 -5.54
C LEU A 166 18.19 15.63 -5.15
N MET A 167 17.13 16.41 -4.97
CA MET A 167 17.24 17.79 -4.44
C MET A 167 17.81 17.80 -3.01
N ALA A 168 17.35 16.89 -2.15
CA ALA A 168 17.91 16.74 -0.80
C ALA A 168 19.39 16.32 -0.83
N GLY A 169 19.80 15.51 -1.81
CA GLY A 169 21.19 15.10 -2.01
C GLY A 169 22.15 16.26 -2.30
N LEU A 170 21.68 17.28 -3.02
CA LEU A 170 22.45 18.51 -3.27
C LEU A 170 22.70 19.33 -1.99
N ILE A 171 21.81 19.22 -1.00
CA ILE A 171 21.86 19.99 0.25
C ILE A 171 22.58 19.22 1.35
N TYR A 172 22.26 17.93 1.51
CA TYR A 172 22.66 17.10 2.65
C TYR A 172 23.70 16.02 2.33
N GLY A 173 24.12 15.91 1.08
CA GLY A 173 25.06 14.90 0.59
C GLY A 173 24.41 13.72 -0.10
N TRP A 174 25.13 13.18 -1.07
CA TRP A 174 24.64 12.13 -1.97
C TRP A 174 24.44 10.78 -1.28
N ASP A 175 25.26 10.44 -0.29
CA ASP A 175 25.17 9.15 0.41
C ASP A 175 23.79 8.99 1.06
N ARG A 176 23.32 10.00 1.79
CA ARG A 176 22.01 10.00 2.43
C ARG A 176 20.86 9.90 1.43
N ALA A 177 20.96 10.60 0.30
CA ALA A 177 19.96 10.57 -0.75
C ALA A 177 19.89 9.18 -1.39
N LEU A 178 21.02 8.58 -1.73
CA LEU A 178 21.11 7.25 -2.36
C LEU A 178 20.60 6.15 -1.42
N TYR A 179 20.99 6.16 -0.14
CA TYR A 179 20.43 5.22 0.84
C TYR A 179 18.93 5.43 1.05
N SER A 180 18.45 6.67 1.01
CA SER A 180 17.01 6.95 1.07
C SER A 180 16.26 6.44 -0.16
N ILE A 181 16.86 6.46 -1.34
CA ILE A 181 16.29 5.85 -2.55
C ILE A 181 16.18 4.32 -2.37
N ILE A 182 17.22 3.67 -1.82
CA ILE A 182 17.18 2.23 -1.53
C ILE A 182 16.07 1.91 -0.52
N PHE A 183 15.98 2.69 0.57
CA PHE A 183 14.92 2.57 1.57
C PHE A 183 13.53 2.67 0.94
N GLN A 184 13.29 3.70 0.12
CA GLN A 184 12.00 3.92 -0.54
C GLN A 184 11.69 2.86 -1.60
N PHE A 185 12.70 2.43 -2.37
CA PHE A 185 12.53 1.34 -3.33
C PHE A 185 12.09 0.06 -2.62
N THR A 186 12.80 -0.34 -1.56
CA THR A 186 12.49 -1.53 -0.77
C THR A 186 11.08 -1.44 -0.17
N SER A 187 10.75 -0.31 0.45
CA SER A 187 9.42 -0.05 0.99
C SER A 187 8.32 -0.17 -0.08
N THR A 188 8.55 0.43 -1.26
CA THR A 188 7.60 0.40 -2.37
C THR A 188 7.36 -1.02 -2.90
N GLN A 189 8.39 -1.88 -2.97
CA GLN A 189 8.21 -3.28 -3.38
C GLN A 189 7.38 -4.07 -2.38
N VAL A 190 7.59 -3.84 -1.07
CA VAL A 190 6.77 -4.45 -0.02
C VAL A 190 5.33 -3.97 -0.13
N ILE A 191 5.09 -2.66 -0.24
CA ILE A 191 3.74 -2.09 -0.39
C ILE A 191 3.00 -2.71 -1.58
N LYS A 192 3.65 -2.85 -2.73
CA LYS A 192 3.06 -3.48 -3.93
C LYS A 192 2.63 -4.92 -3.68
N SER A 193 3.35 -5.68 -2.85
CA SER A 193 2.98 -7.05 -2.53
C SER A 193 1.67 -7.15 -1.73
N PHE A 194 1.36 -6.13 -0.93
CA PHE A 194 0.12 -6.02 -0.16
C PHE A 194 -1.03 -5.40 -0.96
N HIS A 195 -0.72 -4.48 -1.87
CA HIS A 195 -1.73 -3.69 -2.58
C HIS A 195 -2.23 -4.39 -3.86
N LYS A 196 -2.75 -5.61 -3.71
CA LYS A 196 -3.32 -6.41 -4.83
C LYS A 196 -4.75 -6.01 -5.23
N ARG A 197 -5.32 -4.96 -4.62
CA ARG A 197 -6.75 -4.62 -4.73
C ARG A 197 -7.21 -4.24 -6.14
N TYR A 198 -6.31 -3.71 -6.97
CA TYR A 198 -6.65 -3.26 -8.33
C TYR A 198 -6.04 -4.14 -9.42
N THR A 199 -5.44 -5.26 -9.05
CA THR A 199 -5.00 -6.24 -10.05
C THR A 199 -6.17 -7.14 -10.43
N HIS A 200 -6.59 -7.05 -11.68
CA HIS A 200 -7.54 -7.98 -12.28
C HIS A 200 -6.80 -9.16 -12.90
N LYS A 201 -7.36 -10.33 -12.79
CA LYS A 201 -6.90 -11.52 -13.52
C LYS A 201 -7.97 -11.93 -14.51
N THR A 202 -7.54 -12.23 -15.69
CA THR A 202 -8.36 -12.91 -16.67
C THR A 202 -8.29 -14.41 -16.41
N LEU A 203 -9.44 -15.02 -16.24
CA LEU A 203 -9.58 -16.47 -16.17
C LEU A 203 -10.13 -16.93 -17.52
N THR A 204 -9.43 -17.85 -18.12
CA THR A 204 -9.87 -18.60 -19.32
C THR A 204 -10.10 -20.02 -18.87
N ILE A 205 -11.34 -20.47 -18.88
CA ILE A 205 -11.77 -21.76 -18.35
C ILE A 205 -12.30 -22.58 -19.53
N VAL A 206 -11.69 -23.72 -19.79
CA VAL A 206 -12.15 -24.65 -20.81
C VAL A 206 -12.93 -25.77 -20.14
N THR A 207 -14.20 -25.92 -20.49
CA THR A 207 -15.11 -26.89 -19.86
C THR A 207 -16.10 -27.49 -20.86
N LYS A 208 -16.60 -28.68 -20.55
CA LYS A 208 -17.72 -29.32 -21.24
C LYS A 208 -19.08 -29.04 -20.59
N TYR A 209 -19.07 -28.40 -19.40
CA TYR A 209 -20.26 -28.10 -18.61
C TYR A 209 -20.37 -26.58 -18.35
N PRO A 210 -20.54 -25.77 -19.45
CA PRO A 210 -20.48 -24.31 -19.33
C PRO A 210 -21.58 -23.73 -18.45
N ASP A 211 -22.80 -24.25 -18.52
CA ASP A 211 -23.93 -23.75 -17.75
C ASP A 211 -23.75 -23.99 -16.24
N GLU A 212 -23.33 -25.19 -15.85
CA GLU A 212 -23.11 -25.55 -14.45
C GLU A 212 -21.99 -24.72 -13.83
N VAL A 213 -20.86 -24.60 -14.55
CA VAL A 213 -19.70 -23.84 -14.13
C VAL A 213 -20.02 -22.34 -14.05
N SER A 214 -20.69 -21.80 -15.07
CA SER A 214 -21.08 -20.38 -15.07
C SER A 214 -22.06 -20.07 -13.94
N ASN A 215 -23.08 -20.92 -13.71
CA ASN A 215 -24.03 -20.73 -12.63
C ASN A 215 -23.39 -20.84 -11.26
N ALA A 216 -22.43 -21.75 -11.05
CA ALA A 216 -21.68 -21.87 -9.82
C ALA A 216 -20.84 -20.61 -9.54
N ILE A 217 -20.16 -20.07 -10.53
CA ILE A 217 -19.39 -18.83 -10.43
C ILE A 217 -20.31 -17.65 -10.11
N LEU A 218 -21.43 -17.48 -10.85
CA LEU A 218 -22.35 -16.35 -10.68
C LEU A 218 -23.06 -16.34 -9.31
N LYS A 219 -23.31 -17.52 -8.71
CA LYS A 219 -23.84 -17.62 -7.34
C LYS A 219 -22.86 -17.12 -6.29
N SER A 220 -21.58 -17.29 -6.51
CA SER A 220 -20.52 -16.91 -5.56
C SER A 220 -20.00 -15.51 -5.78
N ILE A 221 -19.86 -15.09 -7.04
CA ILE A 221 -19.17 -13.85 -7.43
C ILE A 221 -19.98 -13.17 -8.54
N ARG A 222 -20.32 -11.89 -8.35
CA ARG A 222 -21.03 -11.08 -9.33
C ARG A 222 -20.06 -10.51 -10.38
N HIS A 223 -19.57 -11.34 -11.29
CA HIS A 223 -18.73 -10.95 -12.44
C HIS A 223 -19.35 -11.42 -13.74
N GLY A 224 -19.11 -10.65 -14.81
CA GLY A 224 -19.51 -11.08 -16.15
C GLY A 224 -18.69 -12.29 -16.62
N ILE A 225 -19.36 -13.22 -17.29
CA ILE A 225 -18.75 -14.38 -17.95
C ILE A 225 -19.11 -14.28 -19.43
N THR A 226 -18.13 -14.40 -20.31
CA THR A 226 -18.33 -14.49 -21.75
C THR A 226 -18.08 -15.93 -22.18
N GLU A 227 -19.03 -16.50 -22.86
CA GLU A 227 -18.96 -17.84 -23.41
C GLU A 227 -18.49 -17.79 -24.86
N ILE A 228 -17.55 -18.67 -25.22
CA ILE A 228 -16.99 -18.81 -26.55
C ILE A 228 -17.04 -20.30 -26.91
N HIS A 229 -17.82 -20.66 -27.94
CA HIS A 229 -17.84 -22.01 -28.44
C HIS A 229 -16.54 -22.32 -29.18
N ALA A 230 -15.96 -23.47 -28.90
CA ALA A 230 -14.67 -23.89 -29.44
C ALA A 230 -14.68 -25.39 -29.73
N THR A 231 -13.80 -25.83 -30.59
CA THR A 231 -13.60 -27.27 -30.90
C THR A 231 -12.17 -27.64 -30.54
N GLY A 232 -11.99 -28.69 -29.76
CA GLY A 232 -10.68 -29.20 -29.41
C GLY A 232 -9.96 -29.74 -30.65
N PHE A 233 -8.81 -29.16 -31.01
CA PHE A 233 -8.15 -29.54 -32.27
C PHE A 233 -7.71 -31.00 -32.27
N TYR A 234 -7.23 -31.53 -31.15
CA TYR A 234 -6.80 -32.91 -31.01
C TYR A 234 -7.99 -33.88 -30.84
N SER A 235 -8.89 -33.57 -29.93
CA SER A 235 -10.02 -34.44 -29.58
C SER A 235 -11.15 -34.43 -30.63
N LYS A 236 -11.19 -33.36 -31.47
CA LYS A 236 -12.29 -33.08 -32.42
C LYS A 236 -13.67 -32.98 -31.74
N GLN A 237 -13.69 -32.77 -30.43
CA GLN A 237 -14.91 -32.61 -29.61
C GLN A 237 -15.21 -31.14 -29.40
N ASP A 238 -16.50 -30.82 -29.30
CA ASP A 238 -16.97 -29.52 -28.94
C ASP A 238 -16.64 -29.26 -27.45
N THR A 239 -16.21 -28.06 -27.19
CA THR A 239 -15.89 -27.55 -25.84
C THR A 239 -16.25 -26.07 -25.77
N THR A 240 -16.30 -25.54 -24.56
CA THR A 240 -16.61 -24.13 -24.35
C THR A 240 -15.50 -23.45 -23.56
N ILE A 241 -15.14 -22.26 -23.98
CA ILE A 241 -14.21 -21.39 -23.27
C ILE A 241 -15.04 -20.34 -22.55
N LEU A 242 -14.98 -20.33 -21.21
CA LEU A 242 -15.54 -19.27 -20.39
C LEU A 242 -14.45 -18.26 -20.07
N TYR A 243 -14.70 -17.02 -20.44
CA TYR A 243 -13.79 -15.90 -20.23
C TYR A 243 -14.36 -14.96 -19.17
N SER A 244 -13.65 -14.77 -18.07
CA SER A 244 -14.09 -13.89 -17.00
C SER A 244 -12.93 -13.06 -16.45
N ILE A 245 -13.22 -11.79 -16.09
CA ILE A 245 -12.25 -10.90 -15.45
C ILE A 245 -12.64 -10.79 -13.99
N VAL A 246 -11.76 -11.25 -13.10
CA VAL A 246 -11.99 -11.28 -11.66
C VAL A 246 -10.89 -10.52 -10.91
N ASN A 247 -11.16 -10.10 -9.70
CA ASN A 247 -10.12 -9.54 -8.84
C ASN A 247 -9.10 -10.63 -8.45
N SER A 248 -7.82 -10.26 -8.34
CA SER A 248 -6.73 -11.18 -8.01
C SER A 248 -6.98 -12.03 -6.76
N PHE A 249 -7.62 -11.46 -5.74
CA PHE A 249 -7.92 -12.16 -4.49
C PHE A 249 -9.05 -13.18 -4.65
N GLN A 250 -9.98 -12.96 -5.60
CA GLN A 250 -11.10 -13.87 -5.89
C GLN A 250 -10.70 -15.00 -6.85
N ALA A 251 -9.60 -14.85 -7.59
CA ALA A 251 -9.20 -15.81 -8.61
C ALA A 251 -9.03 -17.23 -8.06
N LYS A 252 -8.47 -17.38 -6.86
CA LYS A 252 -8.31 -18.71 -6.22
C LYS A 252 -9.64 -19.36 -5.87
N ASP A 253 -10.59 -18.55 -5.38
CA ASP A 253 -11.93 -19.05 -5.01
C ASP A 253 -12.70 -19.47 -6.26
N VAL A 254 -12.60 -18.69 -7.36
CA VAL A 254 -13.20 -19.06 -8.66
C VAL A 254 -12.61 -20.35 -9.19
N VAL A 255 -11.28 -20.50 -9.20
CA VAL A 255 -10.61 -21.74 -9.64
C VAL A 255 -11.09 -22.94 -8.81
N LYS A 256 -11.24 -22.78 -7.50
CA LYS A 256 -11.76 -23.84 -6.64
C LYS A 256 -13.20 -24.21 -7.02
N ILE A 257 -14.09 -23.23 -7.18
CA ILE A 257 -15.49 -23.44 -7.58
C ILE A 257 -15.56 -24.17 -8.92
N VAL A 258 -14.72 -23.78 -9.89
CA VAL A 258 -14.66 -24.43 -11.20
C VAL A 258 -14.27 -25.90 -11.07
N LEU A 259 -13.19 -26.21 -10.34
CA LEU A 259 -12.71 -27.59 -10.16
C LEU A 259 -13.65 -28.45 -9.29
N ASP A 260 -14.38 -27.83 -8.34
CA ASP A 260 -15.42 -28.53 -7.56
C ASP A 260 -16.64 -28.88 -8.44
N THR A 261 -16.92 -28.09 -9.49
CA THR A 261 -18.06 -28.30 -10.41
C THR A 261 -17.67 -29.19 -11.58
N ASP A 262 -16.53 -28.94 -12.21
CA ASP A 262 -15.96 -29.76 -13.29
C ASP A 262 -14.48 -30.07 -12.96
N PRO A 263 -14.20 -31.26 -12.41
CA PRO A 263 -12.81 -31.67 -12.09
C PRO A 263 -11.87 -31.77 -13.31
N HIS A 264 -12.41 -31.80 -14.51
CA HIS A 264 -11.66 -31.88 -15.77
C HIS A 264 -11.55 -30.53 -16.51
N ALA A 265 -12.08 -29.44 -15.91
CA ALA A 265 -11.89 -28.10 -16.45
C ALA A 265 -10.42 -27.69 -16.41
N PHE A 266 -10.02 -26.97 -17.43
CA PHE A 266 -8.65 -26.47 -17.58
C PHE A 266 -8.62 -24.95 -17.68
#